data_cd712e7c2a12e6181057c886f0c6e199
#
_entry.id   cd712e7c2a12e6181057c886f0c6e199
#
_cell.length_a   1.000
_cell.length_b   1.000
_cell.length_c   1.000
_cell.angle_alpha   90.00
_cell.angle_beta   90.00
_cell.angle_gamma   90.00
#
_symmetry.space_group_name_H-M   'P 1'
#
loop_
_entity.id
_entity.type
_entity.pdbx_description
1 polymer ?
#
loop_
_entity_poly.entity_id
_entity_poly.type
_entity_poly.pdbx_seq_one_letter_code
_entity_poly.pdbx_strand_id
1 'polypeptide(L)'
;MEDKINRFADKDSHQIFLEPEGLTTHEYYPNGISTSLPFDIQYDLVRSMKGLENAHIIRPGYAIEYDYFDPRELKRSFETRAIGGLFFAGQINGTTGYEEAAAQGLFAGINAALQCRSLAGAANDFGGAWTPGRDLAYLGVLVDDLTTKGVTEPYRMFTSRAEFRLQLREDNADMRLTEVGRQMGLVDDARWDAFNRKRDAVSRETERLKSIWVNPRNLPAAEAERVLGKGIDREYNLADLLRRPDVSYQGLMSLDEAKYQNQELLDGLVGDDVSRETARAIIEQIEIAAKYSGYIDRQRDEVQRAAHYENLKLPEDLDYNQVTALSFEVRQRLSRQRPETLGQASRLSGITPAAISLLLIHLKRSRVKGFAQESADNSAEAA
;
A
#
# COMPACT_ATOMS: atom_id res chain seq x y z
N MET A 1 -16.00 18.80 -19.56
CA MET A 1 -17.47 18.99 -19.74
C MET A 1 -18.08 17.82 -20.51
N GLU A 2 -17.45 17.36 -21.55
CA GLU A 2 -17.89 16.29 -22.43
C GLU A 2 -18.22 15.01 -21.68
N ASP A 3 -17.35 14.60 -20.76
CA ASP A 3 -17.60 13.43 -19.89
C ASP A 3 -18.85 13.57 -19.04
N LYS A 4 -19.17 14.78 -18.56
CA LYS A 4 -20.37 15.01 -17.74
C LYS A 4 -21.64 14.87 -18.58
N ILE A 5 -21.62 15.38 -19.80
CA ILE A 5 -22.75 15.27 -20.72
C ILE A 5 -23.00 13.81 -21.09
N ASN A 6 -21.93 13.04 -21.33
CA ASN A 6 -22.07 11.62 -21.70
C ASN A 6 -22.46 10.73 -20.49
N ARG A 7 -21.78 10.91 -19.34
CA ARG A 7 -21.97 10.05 -18.16
C ARG A 7 -23.22 10.38 -17.35
N PHE A 8 -23.68 11.63 -17.42
CA PHE A 8 -24.79 12.15 -16.62
C PHE A 8 -25.84 12.83 -17.50
N ALA A 9 -26.07 12.28 -18.69
CA ALA A 9 -27.06 12.78 -19.65
C ALA A 9 -28.51 12.79 -19.09
N ASP A 10 -28.76 11.96 -18.07
CA ASP A 10 -30.03 11.87 -17.34
C ASP A 10 -30.23 12.97 -16.31
N LYS A 11 -29.23 13.83 -16.06
CA LYS A 11 -29.31 14.93 -15.08
C LYS A 11 -29.78 16.23 -15.74
N ASP A 12 -30.72 16.89 -15.09
CA ASP A 12 -31.28 18.18 -15.54
C ASP A 12 -30.31 19.36 -15.32
N SER A 13 -29.32 19.20 -14.44
CA SER A 13 -28.36 20.25 -14.11
C SER A 13 -27.02 19.67 -13.62
N HIS A 14 -25.97 20.47 -13.80
CA HIS A 14 -24.63 20.18 -13.28
C HIS A 14 -24.16 21.33 -12.41
N GLN A 15 -23.63 21.03 -11.25
CA GLN A 15 -23.08 22.05 -10.35
C GLN A 15 -21.69 22.49 -10.81
N ILE A 16 -21.48 23.80 -10.79
CA ILE A 16 -20.23 24.48 -11.08
C ILE A 16 -19.88 25.32 -9.85
N PHE A 17 -18.63 25.26 -9.42
CA PHE A 17 -18.12 26.07 -8.33
C PHE A 17 -17.22 27.18 -8.91
N LEU A 18 -17.46 28.44 -8.52
CA LEU A 18 -16.59 29.54 -8.85
C LEU A 18 -15.70 29.83 -7.64
N GLU A 19 -14.43 29.49 -7.77
CA GLU A 19 -13.43 29.63 -6.73
C GLU A 19 -12.57 30.86 -7.02
N PRO A 20 -12.48 31.87 -6.12
CA PRO A 20 -11.61 33.03 -6.35
C PRO A 20 -10.14 32.57 -6.33
N GLU A 21 -9.36 33.02 -7.32
CA GLU A 21 -7.93 32.72 -7.43
C GLU A 21 -7.08 33.40 -6.34
N GLY A 22 -7.67 34.31 -5.56
CA GLY A 22 -7.03 35.00 -4.45
C GLY A 22 -7.94 35.98 -3.76
N LEU A 23 -7.52 36.51 -2.61
CA LEU A 23 -8.31 37.40 -1.78
C LEU A 23 -8.47 38.82 -2.38
N THR A 24 -7.59 39.23 -3.29
CA THR A 24 -7.52 40.58 -3.85
C THR A 24 -7.67 40.63 -5.37
N THR A 25 -8.00 39.49 -6.00
CA THR A 25 -8.22 39.39 -7.45
C THR A 25 -9.68 39.24 -7.79
N HIS A 26 -10.06 39.63 -9.01
CA HIS A 26 -11.39 39.42 -9.60
C HIS A 26 -11.40 38.19 -10.54
N GLU A 27 -10.38 37.37 -10.47
CA GLU A 27 -10.25 36.14 -11.24
C GLU A 27 -10.87 34.97 -10.49
N TYR A 28 -11.63 34.13 -11.20
CA TYR A 28 -12.31 32.98 -10.66
C TYR A 28 -11.94 31.73 -11.46
N TYR A 29 -11.67 30.66 -10.77
CA TYR A 29 -11.52 29.33 -11.36
C TYR A 29 -12.86 28.62 -11.42
N PRO A 30 -13.40 28.30 -12.60
CA PRO A 30 -14.69 27.62 -12.71
C PRO A 30 -14.48 26.10 -12.59
N ASN A 31 -14.58 25.58 -11.38
CA ASN A 31 -14.45 24.14 -11.14
C ASN A 31 -15.70 23.40 -11.63
N GLY A 32 -15.47 22.37 -12.42
CA GLY A 32 -16.54 21.50 -12.93
C GLY A 32 -16.86 21.64 -14.42
N ILE A 33 -16.18 22.52 -15.16
CA ILE A 33 -16.36 22.73 -16.60
C ILE A 33 -15.09 22.47 -17.43
N SER A 34 -14.20 21.60 -16.94
CA SER A 34 -13.01 21.22 -17.71
C SER A 34 -13.40 20.81 -19.13
N THR A 35 -12.73 21.38 -20.12
CA THR A 35 -12.99 21.16 -21.54
C THR A 35 -11.75 21.39 -22.38
N SER A 36 -11.66 20.71 -23.52
CA SER A 36 -10.64 20.93 -24.55
C SER A 36 -11.25 21.39 -25.88
N LEU A 37 -12.52 21.79 -25.88
CA LEU A 37 -13.19 22.28 -27.07
C LEU A 37 -12.51 23.54 -27.61
N PRO A 38 -12.71 23.91 -28.90
CA PRO A 38 -12.22 25.16 -29.47
C PRO A 38 -12.68 26.39 -28.66
N PHE A 39 -11.88 27.46 -28.70
CA PHE A 39 -12.10 28.65 -27.86
C PHE A 39 -13.46 29.31 -28.07
N ASP A 40 -13.93 29.40 -29.31
CA ASP A 40 -15.25 29.94 -29.66
C ASP A 40 -16.38 29.17 -28.97
N ILE A 41 -16.29 27.85 -28.97
CA ILE A 41 -17.26 26.98 -28.29
C ILE A 41 -17.18 27.15 -26.77
N GLN A 42 -15.97 27.26 -26.21
CA GLN A 42 -15.79 27.52 -24.78
C GLN A 42 -16.42 28.86 -24.36
N TYR A 43 -16.26 29.87 -25.21
CA TYR A 43 -16.81 31.20 -24.97
C TYR A 43 -18.32 31.18 -24.92
N ASP A 44 -18.95 30.53 -25.91
CA ASP A 44 -20.41 30.38 -25.94
C ASP A 44 -20.92 29.53 -24.77
N LEU A 45 -20.22 28.43 -24.45
CA LEU A 45 -20.52 27.55 -23.33
C LEU A 45 -20.54 28.32 -22.01
N VAL A 46 -19.48 29.07 -21.70
CA VAL A 46 -19.39 29.84 -20.44
C VAL A 46 -20.51 30.89 -20.36
N ARG A 47 -20.75 31.61 -21.43
CA ARG A 47 -21.77 32.68 -21.47
C ARG A 47 -23.22 32.18 -21.51
N SER A 48 -23.43 30.91 -21.86
CA SER A 48 -24.76 30.29 -21.73
C SER A 48 -25.15 29.98 -20.30
N MET A 49 -24.21 30.06 -19.35
CA MET A 49 -24.48 29.77 -17.93
C MET A 49 -25.08 30.99 -17.23
N LYS A 50 -26.13 30.72 -16.44
CA LYS A 50 -26.80 31.79 -15.65
C LYS A 50 -25.81 32.45 -14.68
N GLY A 51 -25.68 33.77 -14.81
CA GLY A 51 -24.77 34.60 -14.02
C GLY A 51 -23.39 34.81 -14.64
N LEU A 52 -23.08 34.14 -15.76
CA LEU A 52 -21.82 34.26 -16.49
C LEU A 52 -21.99 34.85 -17.90
N GLU A 53 -23.13 35.41 -18.20
CA GLU A 53 -23.48 35.95 -19.52
C GLU A 53 -22.48 37.01 -20.03
N ASN A 54 -21.85 37.74 -19.09
CA ASN A 54 -20.85 38.77 -19.37
C ASN A 54 -19.42 38.37 -18.96
N ALA A 55 -19.19 37.08 -18.65
CA ALA A 55 -17.88 36.62 -18.26
C ALA A 55 -16.83 36.80 -19.38
N HIS A 56 -15.62 37.13 -18.98
CA HIS A 56 -14.45 37.18 -19.86
C HIS A 56 -13.52 36.02 -19.54
N ILE A 57 -13.18 35.21 -20.53
CA ILE A 57 -12.24 34.10 -20.38
C ILE A 57 -10.83 34.65 -20.47
N ILE A 58 -10.09 34.66 -19.38
CA ILE A 58 -8.70 35.13 -19.31
C ILE A 58 -7.77 34.04 -19.89
N ARG A 59 -8.04 32.79 -19.53
CA ARG A 59 -7.31 31.61 -20.01
C ARG A 59 -8.29 30.52 -20.42
N PRO A 60 -8.32 30.12 -21.69
CA PRO A 60 -9.19 29.03 -22.13
C PRO A 60 -8.74 27.69 -21.56
N GLY A 61 -9.68 26.76 -21.44
CA GLY A 61 -9.38 25.36 -21.21
C GLY A 61 -8.56 24.77 -22.36
N TYR A 62 -7.72 23.81 -22.07
CA TYR A 62 -6.84 23.16 -23.05
C TYR A 62 -6.69 21.68 -22.72
N ALA A 63 -6.45 20.87 -23.75
CA ALA A 63 -6.06 19.51 -23.56
C ALA A 63 -4.59 19.42 -23.10
N ILE A 64 -4.34 18.57 -22.15
CA ILE A 64 -2.98 18.20 -21.77
C ILE A 64 -2.73 16.81 -22.36
N GLU A 65 -1.74 16.71 -23.23
CA GLU A 65 -1.30 15.44 -23.77
C GLU A 65 -0.01 15.01 -23.05
N TYR A 66 0.04 13.73 -22.68
CA TYR A 66 1.18 13.14 -22.02
C TYR A 66 1.74 12.00 -22.85
N ASP A 67 3.05 11.92 -22.93
CA ASP A 67 3.70 10.73 -23.44
C ASP A 67 3.38 9.54 -22.53
N TYR A 68 3.07 8.41 -23.16
CA TYR A 68 2.73 7.18 -22.50
C TYR A 68 3.55 6.02 -23.07
N PHE A 69 4.14 5.24 -22.19
CA PHE A 69 4.80 3.99 -22.52
C PHE A 69 4.16 2.86 -21.75
N ASP A 70 3.99 1.72 -22.40
CA ASP A 70 3.40 0.54 -21.76
C ASP A 70 4.27 0.11 -20.57
N PRO A 71 3.77 0.17 -19.33
CA PRO A 71 4.58 -0.13 -18.16
C PRO A 71 5.00 -1.61 -18.06
N ARG A 72 4.46 -2.50 -18.89
CA ARG A 72 4.94 -3.89 -19.01
C ARG A 72 6.31 -3.98 -19.69
N GLU A 73 6.75 -2.93 -20.34
CA GLU A 73 8.12 -2.81 -20.89
C GLU A 73 9.14 -2.35 -19.83
N LEU A 74 8.72 -2.22 -18.58
CA LEU A 74 9.60 -1.98 -17.44
C LEU A 74 9.93 -3.29 -16.72
N LYS A 75 11.12 -3.32 -16.13
CA LYS A 75 11.48 -4.27 -15.06
C LYS A 75 10.72 -3.89 -13.77
N ARG A 76 10.67 -4.79 -12.81
CA ARG A 76 10.07 -4.48 -11.49
C ARG A 76 10.76 -3.32 -10.74
N SER A 77 11.96 -2.93 -11.13
CA SER A 77 12.69 -1.77 -10.61
C SER A 77 12.27 -0.44 -11.24
N PHE A 78 11.36 -0.46 -12.23
CA PHE A 78 11.01 0.65 -13.13
C PHE A 78 12.12 1.07 -14.09
N GLU A 79 13.21 0.32 -14.18
CA GLU A 79 14.16 0.42 -15.29
C GLU A 79 13.50 -0.09 -16.57
N THR A 80 13.72 0.60 -17.69
CA THR A 80 13.22 0.14 -18.99
C THR A 80 13.96 -1.14 -19.42
N ARG A 81 13.24 -2.05 -20.08
CA ARG A 81 13.84 -3.27 -20.63
C ARG A 81 14.72 -2.97 -21.86
N ALA A 82 14.37 -1.93 -22.61
CA ALA A 82 15.06 -1.57 -23.86
C ALA A 82 16.37 -0.82 -23.63
N ILE A 83 16.46 0.02 -22.59
CA ILE A 83 17.62 0.88 -22.35
C ILE A 83 18.04 0.72 -20.89
N GLY A 84 19.24 0.16 -20.68
CA GLY A 84 19.82 0.01 -19.34
C GLY A 84 20.12 1.36 -18.70
N GLY A 85 19.81 1.51 -17.41
CA GLY A 85 20.01 2.74 -16.64
C GLY A 85 18.95 3.82 -16.84
N LEU A 86 17.93 3.60 -17.68
CA LEU A 86 16.80 4.51 -17.87
C LEU A 86 15.60 4.04 -17.06
N PHE A 87 15.11 4.89 -16.15
CA PHE A 87 13.97 4.63 -15.29
C PHE A 87 12.80 5.56 -15.60
N PHE A 88 11.59 5.03 -15.57
CA PHE A 88 10.37 5.81 -15.77
C PHE A 88 9.57 5.91 -14.47
N ALA A 89 8.94 7.07 -14.25
CA ALA A 89 8.08 7.31 -13.09
C ALA A 89 6.98 8.32 -13.40
N GLY A 90 5.82 8.14 -12.79
CA GLY A 90 4.68 9.05 -12.92
C GLY A 90 3.82 8.77 -14.14
N GLN A 91 3.28 9.80 -14.75
CA GLN A 91 2.27 9.71 -15.81
C GLN A 91 2.74 8.96 -17.06
N ILE A 92 4.02 8.97 -17.37
CA ILE A 92 4.60 8.23 -18.47
C ILE A 92 4.30 6.72 -18.39
N ASN A 93 4.08 6.20 -17.17
CA ASN A 93 3.70 4.83 -16.90
C ASN A 93 2.17 4.60 -16.92
N GLY A 94 1.39 5.59 -17.38
CA GLY A 94 -0.06 5.49 -17.47
C GLY A 94 -0.80 5.65 -16.12
N THR A 95 -0.17 6.26 -15.12
CA THR A 95 -0.82 6.56 -13.83
C THR A 95 -1.37 7.98 -13.82
N THR A 96 -2.38 8.21 -12.96
CA THR A 96 -2.89 9.53 -12.65
C THR A 96 -2.90 9.72 -11.13
N GLY A 97 -2.53 10.93 -10.68
CA GLY A 97 -2.46 11.32 -9.28
C GLY A 97 -1.05 11.70 -8.85
N TYR A 98 -0.98 12.71 -7.99
CA TYR A 98 0.30 13.22 -7.47
C TYR A 98 0.98 12.22 -6.54
N GLU A 99 0.19 11.49 -5.77
CA GLU A 99 0.65 10.50 -4.81
C GLU A 99 1.30 9.32 -5.52
N GLU A 100 0.69 8.84 -6.60
CA GLU A 100 1.25 7.77 -7.43
C GLU A 100 2.54 8.22 -8.10
N ALA A 101 2.60 9.46 -8.59
CA ALA A 101 3.80 10.01 -9.22
C ALA A 101 4.95 10.16 -8.23
N ALA A 102 4.67 10.67 -7.03
CA ALA A 102 5.66 10.82 -5.96
C ALA A 102 6.21 9.46 -5.51
N ALA A 103 5.34 8.47 -5.30
CA ALA A 103 5.73 7.11 -4.92
C ALA A 103 6.60 6.44 -5.99
N GLN A 104 6.24 6.58 -7.27
CA GLN A 104 7.01 6.05 -8.38
C GLN A 104 8.37 6.74 -8.51
N GLY A 105 8.41 8.07 -8.36
CA GLY A 105 9.66 8.85 -8.42
C GLY A 105 10.64 8.44 -7.33
N LEU A 106 10.17 8.30 -6.09
CA LEU A 106 10.97 7.79 -4.99
C LEU A 106 11.48 6.37 -5.28
N PHE A 107 10.61 5.49 -5.73
CA PHE A 107 10.95 4.09 -6.03
C PHE A 107 11.97 3.95 -7.16
N ALA A 108 11.76 4.66 -8.26
CA ALA A 108 12.68 4.68 -9.39
C ALA A 108 14.05 5.26 -8.98
N GLY A 109 14.05 6.35 -8.18
CA GLY A 109 15.28 6.96 -7.64
C GLY A 109 16.05 6.04 -6.72
N ILE A 110 15.38 5.30 -5.83
CA ILE A 110 16.01 4.27 -4.98
C ILE A 110 16.70 3.22 -5.86
N ASN A 111 16.00 2.67 -6.85
CA ASN A 111 16.54 1.61 -7.69
C ASN A 111 17.67 2.10 -8.60
N ALA A 112 17.58 3.32 -9.11
CA ALA A 112 18.68 3.94 -9.85
C ALA A 112 19.94 4.10 -8.99
N ALA A 113 19.78 4.55 -7.74
CA ALA A 113 20.89 4.69 -6.80
C ALA A 113 21.51 3.32 -6.41
N LEU A 114 20.68 2.31 -6.16
CA LEU A 114 21.15 0.95 -5.89
C LEU A 114 21.92 0.36 -7.06
N GLN A 115 21.44 0.58 -8.29
CA GLN A 115 22.14 0.15 -9.51
C GLN A 115 23.49 0.86 -9.66
N CYS A 116 23.55 2.18 -9.47
CA CYS A 116 24.81 2.92 -9.52
C CYS A 116 25.80 2.40 -8.48
N ARG A 117 25.38 2.13 -7.25
CA ARG A 117 26.23 1.54 -6.20
C ARG A 117 26.75 0.17 -6.58
N SER A 118 25.88 -0.68 -7.14
CA SER A 118 26.26 -2.01 -7.60
C SER A 118 27.30 -1.95 -8.74
N LEU A 119 27.11 -1.05 -9.73
CA LEU A 119 28.06 -0.82 -10.82
C LEU A 119 29.40 -0.29 -10.30
N ALA A 120 29.42 0.48 -9.23
CA ALA A 120 30.63 0.96 -8.57
C ALA A 120 31.31 -0.11 -7.66
N GLY A 121 30.79 -1.35 -7.65
CA GLY A 121 31.32 -2.44 -6.84
C GLY A 121 31.02 -2.33 -5.32
N ALA A 122 30.13 -1.43 -4.92
CA ALA A 122 29.70 -1.33 -3.53
C ALA A 122 28.72 -2.44 -3.18
N ALA A 123 29.01 -3.19 -2.12
CA ALA A 123 28.07 -4.19 -1.61
C ALA A 123 26.77 -3.51 -1.15
N ASN A 124 25.63 -4.13 -1.48
CA ASN A 124 24.35 -3.77 -0.93
C ASN A 124 23.51 -5.04 -0.67
N ASP A 125 22.70 -5.00 0.37
CA ASP A 125 21.89 -6.15 0.82
C ASP A 125 20.68 -6.41 -0.10
N PHE A 126 20.44 -5.54 -1.09
CA PHE A 126 19.28 -5.61 -1.99
C PHE A 126 19.60 -6.23 -3.36
N GLY A 127 20.82 -6.72 -3.58
CA GLY A 127 21.19 -7.41 -4.82
C GLY A 127 21.06 -6.56 -6.10
N GLY A 128 21.18 -5.23 -5.98
CA GLY A 128 21.11 -4.29 -7.10
C GLY A 128 19.74 -3.62 -7.33
N ALA A 129 18.67 -4.17 -6.79
CA ALA A 129 17.32 -3.55 -6.87
C ALA A 129 16.47 -3.89 -5.65
N TRP A 130 15.63 -2.96 -5.26
CA TRP A 130 14.61 -3.15 -4.23
C TRP A 130 13.22 -3.16 -4.84
N THR A 131 12.47 -4.21 -4.59
CA THR A 131 11.09 -4.36 -5.05
C THR A 131 10.22 -4.86 -3.90
N PRO A 132 9.46 -3.97 -3.23
CA PRO A 132 8.62 -4.37 -2.12
C PRO A 132 7.53 -5.33 -2.58
N GLY A 133 7.21 -6.32 -1.74
CA GLY A 133 6.09 -7.22 -1.97
C GLY A 133 4.74 -6.50 -1.90
N ARG A 134 3.71 -7.10 -2.47
CA ARG A 134 2.32 -6.64 -2.38
C ARG A 134 1.76 -6.69 -0.96
N ASP A 135 2.38 -7.47 -0.09
CA ASP A 135 2.10 -7.59 1.34
C ASP A 135 2.80 -6.54 2.20
N LEU A 136 3.84 -5.90 1.66
CA LEU A 136 4.69 -4.95 2.39
C LEU A 136 4.24 -3.49 2.20
N ALA A 137 3.85 -3.11 0.99
CA ALA A 137 3.53 -1.71 0.67
C ALA A 137 2.51 -1.58 -0.47
N TYR A 138 1.68 -0.52 -0.44
CA TYR A 138 0.87 -0.11 -1.60
C TYR A 138 1.74 0.15 -2.83
N LEU A 139 2.95 0.66 -2.63
CA LEU A 139 3.94 0.81 -3.69
C LEU A 139 4.25 -0.53 -4.38
N GLY A 140 4.35 -1.64 -3.62
CA GLY A 140 4.52 -2.97 -4.17
C GLY A 140 3.32 -3.41 -5.02
N VAL A 141 2.09 -3.11 -4.58
CA VAL A 141 0.88 -3.36 -5.36
C VAL A 141 0.89 -2.57 -6.67
N LEU A 142 1.23 -1.28 -6.62
CA LEU A 142 1.31 -0.40 -7.79
C LEU A 142 2.34 -0.91 -8.80
N VAL A 143 3.56 -1.17 -8.36
CA VAL A 143 4.65 -1.67 -9.20
C VAL A 143 4.26 -2.98 -9.88
N ASP A 144 3.72 -3.92 -9.12
CA ASP A 144 3.31 -5.21 -9.65
C ASP A 144 2.15 -5.08 -10.65
N ASP A 145 1.11 -4.30 -10.33
CA ASP A 145 -0.02 -4.09 -11.25
C ASP A 145 0.44 -3.47 -12.58
N LEU A 146 1.28 -2.43 -12.53
CA LEU A 146 1.77 -1.76 -13.72
C LEU A 146 2.63 -2.69 -14.59
N THR A 147 3.61 -3.36 -13.99
CA THR A 147 4.58 -4.16 -14.75
C THR A 147 4.05 -5.52 -15.22
N THR A 148 2.96 -6.03 -14.60
CA THR A 148 2.36 -7.31 -14.99
C THR A 148 1.08 -7.18 -15.80
N LYS A 149 0.13 -6.36 -15.34
CA LYS A 149 -1.18 -6.21 -15.99
C LYS A 149 -1.16 -5.12 -17.06
N GLY A 150 -0.31 -4.10 -16.87
CA GLY A 150 -0.35 -2.87 -17.66
C GLY A 150 -1.61 -2.06 -17.35
N VAL A 151 -1.91 -1.10 -18.21
CA VAL A 151 -3.05 -0.21 -18.05
C VAL A 151 -3.81 -0.08 -19.36
N THR A 152 -5.14 -0.07 -19.29
CA THR A 152 -6.05 0.21 -20.40
C THR A 152 -6.76 1.55 -20.24
N GLU A 153 -6.74 2.10 -19.04
CA GLU A 153 -7.21 3.42 -18.64
C GLU A 153 -6.24 3.98 -17.60
N PRO A 154 -6.24 5.29 -17.32
CA PRO A 154 -5.33 5.87 -16.33
C PRO A 154 -5.43 5.15 -14.98
N TYR A 155 -4.30 4.58 -14.53
CA TYR A 155 -4.23 3.84 -13.28
C TYR A 155 -4.30 4.78 -12.08
N ARG A 156 -5.18 4.45 -11.14
CA ARG A 156 -5.27 5.09 -9.84
C ARG A 156 -5.23 4.03 -8.74
N MET A 157 -4.51 4.34 -7.66
CA MET A 157 -4.42 3.46 -6.51
C MET A 157 -5.69 3.58 -5.64
N PHE A 158 -6.36 2.46 -5.46
CA PHE A 158 -7.47 2.32 -4.53
C PHE A 158 -7.20 1.17 -3.57
N THR A 159 -7.72 1.27 -2.36
CA THR A 159 -7.59 0.22 -1.33
C THR A 159 -8.13 -1.14 -1.80
N SER A 160 -9.10 -1.14 -2.73
CA SER A 160 -9.64 -2.36 -3.33
C SER A 160 -8.64 -3.14 -4.20
N ARG A 161 -7.53 -2.52 -4.61
CA ARG A 161 -6.46 -3.19 -5.37
C ARG A 161 -5.53 -4.01 -4.50
N ALA A 162 -5.51 -3.74 -3.19
CA ALA A 162 -4.64 -4.42 -2.24
C ALA A 162 -5.39 -5.56 -1.54
N GLU A 163 -4.98 -6.79 -1.79
CA GLU A 163 -5.49 -7.99 -1.13
C GLU A 163 -5.18 -8.01 0.37
N PHE A 164 -4.03 -7.44 0.77
CA PHE A 164 -3.57 -7.41 2.18
C PHE A 164 -3.82 -6.05 2.86
N ARG A 165 -4.90 -5.37 2.50
CA ARG A 165 -5.19 -4.00 2.98
C ARG A 165 -5.35 -3.86 4.50
N LEU A 166 -5.64 -4.95 5.25
CA LEU A 166 -5.66 -4.91 6.70
C LEU A 166 -4.27 -4.78 7.32
N GLN A 167 -3.23 -5.21 6.60
CA GLN A 167 -1.83 -5.00 7.00
C GLN A 167 -1.27 -3.69 6.45
N LEU A 168 -1.71 -3.30 5.24
CA LEU A 168 -1.21 -2.11 4.54
C LEU A 168 -2.01 -0.88 4.96
N ARG A 169 -1.78 -0.39 6.17
CA ARG A 169 -2.43 0.81 6.68
C ARG A 169 -1.45 1.98 6.74
N GLU A 170 -1.99 3.19 6.71
CA GLU A 170 -1.22 4.43 6.88
C GLU A 170 -0.57 4.49 8.26
N ASP A 171 -1.35 4.19 9.30
CA ASP A 171 -0.96 4.25 10.71
C ASP A 171 0.25 3.39 11.08
N ASN A 172 0.51 2.31 10.34
CA ASN A 172 1.62 1.37 10.58
C ASN A 172 2.69 1.35 9.46
N ALA A 173 2.66 2.30 8.54
CA ALA A 173 3.62 2.33 7.43
C ALA A 173 5.07 2.44 7.92
N ASP A 174 5.29 3.19 8.98
CA ASP A 174 6.60 3.32 9.63
C ASP A 174 7.10 1.97 10.19
N MET A 175 6.22 1.18 10.79
CA MET A 175 6.56 -0.16 11.32
C MET A 175 6.97 -1.16 10.22
N ARG A 176 6.51 -0.95 9.00
CA ARG A 176 6.80 -1.84 7.86
C ARG A 176 8.02 -1.40 7.04
N LEU A 177 8.30 -0.10 6.96
CA LEU A 177 9.22 0.45 5.96
C LEU A 177 10.42 1.20 6.54
N THR A 178 10.37 1.69 7.80
CA THR A 178 11.46 2.52 8.34
C THR A 178 12.77 1.77 8.47
N GLU A 179 12.76 0.50 8.87
CA GLU A 179 13.98 -0.31 8.97
C GLU A 179 14.63 -0.51 7.60
N VAL A 180 13.83 -0.81 6.58
CA VAL A 180 14.31 -0.94 5.20
C VAL A 180 14.87 0.39 4.70
N GLY A 181 14.17 1.51 4.95
CA GLY A 181 14.65 2.84 4.63
C GLY A 181 15.95 3.19 5.33
N ARG A 182 16.15 2.75 6.58
CA ARG A 182 17.41 2.93 7.32
C ARG A 182 18.56 2.15 6.68
N GLN A 183 18.33 0.90 6.31
CA GLN A 183 19.33 0.07 5.63
C GLN A 183 19.76 0.67 4.28
N MET A 184 18.85 1.34 3.59
CA MET A 184 19.12 2.05 2.33
C MET A 184 19.86 3.39 2.55
N GLY A 185 19.94 3.89 3.78
CA GLY A 185 20.50 5.21 4.09
C GLY A 185 19.54 6.38 3.83
N LEU A 186 18.23 6.12 3.74
CA LEU A 186 17.18 7.13 3.49
C LEU A 186 16.59 7.71 4.78
N VAL A 187 16.85 7.09 5.92
CA VAL A 187 16.34 7.49 7.23
C VAL A 187 17.52 7.97 8.07
N ASP A 188 17.50 9.24 8.47
CA ASP A 188 18.49 9.86 9.35
C ASP A 188 18.38 9.37 10.80
N ASP A 189 19.34 9.78 11.65
CA ASP A 189 19.40 9.33 13.05
C ASP A 189 18.22 9.86 13.86
N ALA A 190 17.79 11.09 13.64
CA ALA A 190 16.68 11.70 14.38
C ALA A 190 15.35 10.95 14.12
N ARG A 191 15.08 10.63 12.85
CA ARG A 191 13.90 9.84 12.45
C ARG A 191 13.98 8.39 12.93
N TRP A 192 15.16 7.80 12.88
CA TRP A 192 15.43 6.46 13.38
C TRP A 192 15.18 6.35 14.89
N ASP A 193 15.66 7.31 15.66
CA ASP A 193 15.44 7.36 17.11
C ASP A 193 13.97 7.58 17.47
N ALA A 194 13.27 8.44 16.73
CA ALA A 194 11.84 8.65 16.94
C ALA A 194 11.02 7.37 16.64
N PHE A 195 11.35 6.67 15.56
CA PHE A 195 10.75 5.38 15.23
C PHE A 195 10.99 4.33 16.32
N ASN A 196 12.23 4.19 16.78
CA ASN A 196 12.55 3.21 17.84
C ASN A 196 11.81 3.52 19.13
N ARG A 197 11.74 4.78 19.56
CA ARG A 197 10.96 5.17 20.75
C ARG A 197 9.49 4.77 20.63
N LYS A 198 8.86 5.05 19.49
CA LYS A 198 7.45 4.66 19.22
C LYS A 198 7.30 3.14 19.25
N ARG A 199 8.11 2.41 18.48
CA ARG A 199 8.07 0.95 18.40
C ARG A 199 8.21 0.28 19.76
N ASP A 200 9.22 0.70 20.51
CA ASP A 200 9.52 0.13 21.82
C ASP A 200 8.44 0.47 22.86
N ALA A 201 7.86 1.66 22.80
CA ALA A 201 6.73 2.05 23.63
C ALA A 201 5.47 1.20 23.34
N VAL A 202 5.13 0.99 22.07
CA VAL A 202 4.02 0.11 21.66
C VAL A 202 4.25 -1.31 22.16
N SER A 203 5.46 -1.84 22.02
CA SER A 203 5.81 -3.19 22.47
C SER A 203 5.73 -3.32 23.99
N ARG A 204 6.38 -2.42 24.73
CA ARG A 204 6.37 -2.44 26.21
C ARG A 204 4.96 -2.36 26.77
N GLU A 205 4.14 -1.44 26.23
CA GLU A 205 2.78 -1.26 26.71
C GLU A 205 1.87 -2.46 26.38
N THR A 206 2.03 -3.02 25.18
CA THR A 206 1.29 -4.24 24.81
C THR A 206 1.60 -5.40 25.76
N GLU A 207 2.89 -5.63 26.07
CA GLU A 207 3.28 -6.67 27.02
C GLU A 207 2.83 -6.36 28.45
N ARG A 208 2.85 -5.08 28.87
CA ARG A 208 2.31 -4.66 30.15
C ARG A 208 0.81 -4.98 30.26
N LEU A 209 0.00 -4.66 29.25
CA LEU A 209 -1.43 -4.98 29.21
C LEU A 209 -1.70 -6.48 29.28
N LYS A 210 -0.88 -7.30 28.64
CA LYS A 210 -0.96 -8.77 28.71
C LYS A 210 -0.63 -9.32 30.11
N SER A 211 0.25 -8.64 30.85
CA SER A 211 0.70 -9.07 32.17
C SER A 211 -0.27 -8.72 33.30
N ILE A 212 -1.18 -7.77 33.10
CA ILE A 212 -2.13 -7.31 34.13
C ILE A 212 -3.43 -8.09 34.00
N TRP A 213 -3.78 -8.82 35.07
CA TRP A 213 -4.95 -9.66 35.14
C TRP A 213 -6.02 -9.08 36.06
N VAL A 214 -7.25 -9.07 35.60
CA VAL A 214 -8.44 -8.67 36.37
C VAL A 214 -9.44 -9.80 36.41
N ASN A 215 -10.13 -9.92 37.55
CA ASN A 215 -11.14 -10.93 37.81
C ASN A 215 -12.30 -10.34 38.63
N PRO A 216 -13.44 -11.04 38.77
CA PRO A 216 -14.60 -10.52 39.51
C PRO A 216 -14.33 -10.16 40.97
N ARG A 217 -13.22 -10.63 41.57
CA ARG A 217 -12.87 -10.36 42.97
C ARG A 217 -12.04 -9.06 43.11
N ASN A 218 -11.21 -8.72 42.10
CA ASN A 218 -10.32 -7.57 42.17
C ASN A 218 -10.80 -6.38 41.34
N LEU A 219 -11.85 -6.53 40.50
CA LEU A 219 -12.47 -5.45 39.77
C LEU A 219 -13.93 -5.29 40.21
N PRO A 220 -14.31 -4.16 40.83
CA PRO A 220 -15.70 -3.89 41.25
C PRO A 220 -16.66 -3.98 40.03
N ALA A 221 -17.84 -4.59 40.24
CA ALA A 221 -18.83 -4.78 39.19
C ALA A 221 -19.28 -3.46 38.56
N ALA A 222 -19.45 -2.40 39.34
CA ALA A 222 -19.84 -1.08 38.87
C ALA A 222 -18.78 -0.47 37.94
N GLU A 223 -17.48 -0.67 38.23
CA GLU A 223 -16.37 -0.22 37.38
C GLU A 223 -16.29 -1.02 36.08
N ALA A 224 -16.51 -2.34 36.16
CA ALA A 224 -16.59 -3.18 34.96
C ALA A 224 -17.76 -2.75 34.08
N GLU A 225 -18.94 -2.50 34.61
CA GLU A 225 -20.10 -2.01 33.85
C GLU A 225 -19.84 -0.64 33.22
N ARG A 226 -19.20 0.28 33.96
CA ARG A 226 -18.89 1.63 33.49
C ARG A 226 -17.99 1.63 32.25
N VAL A 227 -16.97 0.77 32.24
CA VAL A 227 -15.94 0.78 31.16
C VAL A 227 -16.17 -0.30 30.12
N LEU A 228 -16.63 -1.49 30.55
CA LEU A 228 -16.76 -2.65 29.67
C LEU A 228 -18.21 -2.90 29.22
N GLY A 229 -19.17 -2.08 29.69
CA GLY A 229 -20.60 -2.22 29.40
C GLY A 229 -21.28 -3.39 30.12
N LYS A 230 -20.51 -4.27 30.79
CA LYS A 230 -20.99 -5.41 31.59
C LYS A 230 -19.95 -5.90 32.58
N GLY A 231 -20.38 -6.56 33.61
CA GLY A 231 -19.49 -7.26 34.54
C GLY A 231 -18.63 -8.33 33.84
N ILE A 232 -17.55 -8.73 34.49
CA ILE A 232 -16.71 -9.85 34.05
C ILE A 232 -17.07 -11.10 34.83
N ASP A 233 -17.10 -12.25 34.17
CA ASP A 233 -17.47 -13.56 34.69
C ASP A 233 -16.29 -14.46 35.04
N ARG A 234 -15.13 -14.13 34.52
CA ARG A 234 -13.87 -14.85 34.69
C ARG A 234 -12.68 -13.90 34.66
N GLU A 235 -11.50 -14.46 34.77
CA GLU A 235 -10.25 -13.73 34.64
C GLU A 235 -9.94 -13.35 33.20
N TYR A 236 -9.48 -12.11 33.00
CA TYR A 236 -9.03 -11.56 31.72
C TYR A 236 -7.79 -10.71 31.96
N ASN A 237 -6.86 -10.71 31.01
CA ASN A 237 -5.83 -9.66 30.97
C ASN A 237 -6.38 -8.38 30.30
N LEU A 238 -5.73 -7.24 30.52
CA LEU A 238 -6.19 -5.97 29.95
C LEU A 238 -6.13 -5.93 28.42
N ALA A 239 -5.18 -6.64 27.80
CA ALA A 239 -5.10 -6.74 26.35
C ALA A 239 -6.32 -7.48 25.77
N ASP A 240 -6.81 -8.56 26.43
CA ASP A 240 -8.03 -9.25 25.99
C ASP A 240 -9.28 -8.40 26.16
N LEU A 241 -9.34 -7.57 27.20
CA LEU A 241 -10.44 -6.63 27.39
C LEU A 241 -10.43 -5.53 26.33
N LEU A 242 -9.27 -5.05 25.90
CA LEU A 242 -9.11 -4.05 24.85
C LEU A 242 -9.58 -4.56 23.47
N ARG A 243 -9.63 -5.87 23.26
CA ARG A 243 -10.17 -6.47 22.02
C ARG A 243 -11.67 -6.26 21.83
N ARG A 244 -12.40 -5.88 22.90
CA ARG A 244 -13.84 -5.60 22.79
C ARG A 244 -14.06 -4.31 22.00
N PRO A 245 -15.02 -4.28 21.04
CA PRO A 245 -15.23 -3.11 20.16
C PRO A 245 -15.44 -1.80 20.91
N ASP A 246 -16.22 -1.84 21.99
CA ASP A 246 -16.66 -0.66 22.75
C ASP A 246 -15.68 -0.22 23.85
N VAL A 247 -14.56 -0.94 24.02
CA VAL A 247 -13.56 -0.67 25.05
C VAL A 247 -12.41 0.12 24.45
N SER A 248 -12.12 1.30 24.99
CA SER A 248 -10.97 2.11 24.62
C SER A 248 -9.80 1.92 25.58
N TYR A 249 -8.59 2.24 25.11
CA TYR A 249 -7.40 2.25 25.97
C TYR A 249 -7.59 3.21 27.16
N GLN A 250 -8.08 4.42 26.91
CA GLN A 250 -8.33 5.40 27.96
C GLN A 250 -9.38 4.91 28.96
N GLY A 251 -10.43 4.23 28.48
CA GLY A 251 -11.42 3.59 29.33
C GLY A 251 -10.78 2.57 30.29
N LEU A 252 -9.93 1.67 29.75
CA LEU A 252 -9.20 0.70 30.58
C LEU A 252 -8.27 1.36 31.59
N MET A 253 -7.60 2.44 31.20
CA MET A 253 -6.72 3.17 32.11
C MET A 253 -7.47 3.89 33.24
N SER A 254 -8.76 4.15 33.08
CA SER A 254 -9.64 4.75 34.12
C SER A 254 -10.22 3.75 35.11
N LEU A 255 -10.00 2.45 34.91
CA LEU A 255 -10.51 1.41 35.82
C LEU A 255 -9.87 1.51 37.20
N ASP A 256 -10.70 1.20 38.26
CA ASP A 256 -10.26 1.06 39.65
C ASP A 256 -9.44 2.28 40.12
N GLU A 257 -10.04 3.48 39.98
CA GLU A 257 -9.42 4.77 40.33
C GLU A 257 -8.09 5.02 39.58
N ALA A 258 -8.03 4.62 38.32
CA ALA A 258 -6.88 4.78 37.46
C ALA A 258 -5.61 3.96 37.85
N LYS A 259 -5.81 2.87 38.60
CA LYS A 259 -4.77 1.96 39.06
C LYS A 259 -3.88 1.38 37.96
N TYR A 260 -4.44 1.25 36.74
CA TYR A 260 -3.74 0.61 35.61
C TYR A 260 -3.10 1.60 34.66
N GLN A 261 -3.04 2.88 35.03
CA GLN A 261 -2.47 3.94 34.20
C GLN A 261 -1.00 3.68 33.82
N ASN A 262 -0.67 4.09 32.60
CA ASN A 262 0.69 4.27 32.18
C ASN A 262 1.04 5.78 32.24
N GLN A 263 1.81 6.17 33.24
CA GLN A 263 2.12 7.58 33.50
C GLN A 263 2.89 8.21 32.37
N GLU A 264 3.83 7.49 31.74
CA GLU A 264 4.62 8.00 30.61
C GLU A 264 3.72 8.41 29.42
N LEU A 265 2.73 7.60 29.07
CA LEU A 265 1.79 7.91 28.00
C LEU A 265 0.83 9.03 28.38
N LEU A 266 0.42 9.11 29.65
CA LEU A 266 -0.45 10.19 30.13
C LEU A 266 0.30 11.54 30.12
N ASP A 267 1.52 11.57 30.60
CA ASP A 267 2.36 12.78 30.56
C ASP A 267 2.59 13.23 29.12
N GLY A 268 2.76 12.29 28.16
CA GLY A 268 2.82 12.57 26.76
C GLY A 268 1.55 13.25 26.23
N LEU A 269 0.36 12.78 26.62
CA LEU A 269 -0.92 13.33 26.18
C LEU A 269 -1.17 14.78 26.64
N VAL A 270 -0.59 15.20 27.74
CA VAL A 270 -0.70 16.56 28.29
C VAL A 270 0.52 17.44 27.97
N GLY A 271 1.53 16.86 27.33
CA GLY A 271 2.76 17.55 26.91
C GLY A 271 2.57 18.51 25.74
N ASP A 272 3.70 18.87 25.11
CA ASP A 272 3.70 19.67 23.88
C ASP A 272 3.02 18.94 22.70
N ASP A 273 2.84 19.62 21.58
CA ASP A 273 2.14 19.06 20.43
C ASP A 273 2.80 17.79 19.88
N VAL A 274 4.12 17.73 19.86
CA VAL A 274 4.89 16.57 19.38
C VAL A 274 4.74 15.38 20.32
N SER A 275 4.81 15.60 21.63
CA SER A 275 4.64 14.56 22.64
C SER A 275 3.22 14.01 22.62
N ARG A 276 2.22 14.89 22.45
CA ARG A 276 0.81 14.53 22.37
C ARG A 276 0.50 13.71 21.13
N GLU A 277 1.02 14.08 19.98
CA GLU A 277 0.85 13.33 18.72
C GLU A 277 1.50 11.95 18.83
N THR A 278 2.70 11.88 19.38
CA THR A 278 3.41 10.61 19.60
C THR A 278 2.65 9.69 20.54
N ALA A 279 2.15 10.19 21.67
CA ALA A 279 1.38 9.38 22.64
C ALA A 279 0.06 8.89 22.03
N ARG A 280 -0.63 9.73 21.26
CA ARG A 280 -1.85 9.32 20.52
C ARG A 280 -1.55 8.22 19.51
N ALA A 281 -0.49 8.37 18.70
CA ALA A 281 -0.10 7.37 17.71
C ALA A 281 0.28 6.02 18.36
N ILE A 282 0.91 6.03 19.53
CA ILE A 282 1.22 4.80 20.29
C ILE A 282 -0.06 4.13 20.76
N ILE A 283 -0.98 4.88 21.39
CA ILE A 283 -2.26 4.36 21.90
C ILE A 283 -3.10 3.79 20.76
N GLU A 284 -3.18 4.49 19.64
CA GLU A 284 -3.91 4.05 18.46
C GLU A 284 -3.35 2.72 17.91
N GLN A 285 -2.02 2.57 17.81
CA GLN A 285 -1.42 1.31 17.39
C GLN A 285 -1.75 0.15 18.32
N ILE A 286 -1.75 0.39 19.62
CA ILE A 286 -2.11 -0.62 20.65
C ILE A 286 -3.57 -1.03 20.48
N GLU A 287 -4.48 -0.07 20.34
CA GLU A 287 -5.91 -0.35 20.16
C GLU A 287 -6.19 -1.11 18.86
N ILE A 288 -5.62 -0.68 17.77
CA ILE A 288 -5.78 -1.32 16.46
C ILE A 288 -5.23 -2.75 16.50
N ALA A 289 -4.03 -2.92 17.05
CA ALA A 289 -3.40 -4.24 17.18
C ALA A 289 -4.24 -5.19 18.03
N ALA A 290 -4.84 -4.71 19.12
CA ALA A 290 -5.71 -5.52 19.98
C ALA A 290 -7.02 -5.89 19.26
N LYS A 291 -7.74 -4.91 18.72
CA LYS A 291 -9.07 -5.10 18.13
C LYS A 291 -9.05 -5.93 16.85
N TYR A 292 -8.02 -5.76 16.03
CA TYR A 292 -7.91 -6.45 14.74
C TYR A 292 -6.99 -7.69 14.77
N SER A 293 -6.46 -8.09 15.94
CA SER A 293 -5.50 -9.20 16.06
C SER A 293 -5.92 -10.46 15.30
N GLY A 294 -7.16 -10.93 15.49
CA GLY A 294 -7.62 -12.15 14.84
C GLY A 294 -7.75 -12.07 13.31
N TYR A 295 -7.95 -10.87 12.77
CA TYR A 295 -7.96 -10.65 11.31
C TYR A 295 -6.54 -10.52 10.77
N ILE A 296 -5.66 -9.82 11.50
CA ILE A 296 -4.26 -9.65 11.16
C ILE A 296 -3.54 -11.00 11.14
N ASP A 297 -3.78 -11.85 12.15
CA ASP A 297 -3.17 -13.18 12.23
C ASP A 297 -3.60 -14.06 11.05
N ARG A 298 -4.89 -14.11 10.72
CA ARG A 298 -5.38 -14.84 9.54
C ARG A 298 -4.75 -14.32 8.24
N GLN A 299 -4.63 -13.02 8.08
CA GLN A 299 -4.01 -12.44 6.89
C GLN A 299 -2.50 -12.74 6.83
N ARG A 300 -1.79 -12.79 7.97
CA ARG A 300 -0.40 -13.23 8.03
C ARG A 300 -0.24 -14.67 7.56
N ASP A 301 -1.12 -15.56 7.98
CA ASP A 301 -1.11 -16.95 7.52
C ASP A 301 -1.36 -17.05 6.01
N GLU A 302 -2.22 -16.20 5.45
CA GLU A 302 -2.45 -16.12 4.01
C GLU A 302 -1.21 -15.61 3.28
N VAL A 303 -0.57 -14.55 3.79
CA VAL A 303 0.70 -14.02 3.25
C VAL A 303 1.78 -15.09 3.27
N GLN A 304 1.96 -15.79 4.38
CA GLN A 304 2.98 -16.83 4.48
C GLN A 304 2.74 -17.97 3.49
N ARG A 305 1.49 -18.41 3.32
CA ARG A 305 1.13 -19.43 2.32
C ARG A 305 1.36 -18.94 0.89
N ALA A 306 1.06 -17.68 0.61
CA ALA A 306 1.29 -17.09 -0.70
C ALA A 306 2.78 -16.82 -0.97
N ALA A 307 3.55 -16.42 0.04
CA ALA A 307 4.95 -16.00 -0.08
C ALA A 307 5.85 -17.10 -0.67
N HIS A 308 5.54 -18.38 -0.40
CA HIS A 308 6.31 -19.49 -0.95
C HIS A 308 6.33 -19.47 -2.49
N TYR A 309 5.19 -19.22 -3.13
CA TYR A 309 5.10 -19.16 -4.59
C TYR A 309 5.40 -17.78 -5.14
N GLU A 310 5.09 -16.74 -4.38
CA GLU A 310 5.23 -15.33 -4.78
C GLU A 310 6.67 -14.98 -5.14
N ASN A 311 7.61 -15.43 -4.33
CA ASN A 311 9.03 -15.09 -4.43
C ASN A 311 9.87 -16.09 -5.22
N LEU A 312 9.29 -17.18 -5.75
CA LEU A 312 10.01 -18.13 -6.58
C LEU A 312 10.43 -17.48 -7.89
N LYS A 313 11.72 -17.18 -8.03
CA LYS A 313 12.28 -16.54 -9.21
C LYS A 313 12.24 -17.48 -10.41
N LEU A 314 11.75 -16.98 -11.53
CA LEU A 314 11.83 -17.66 -12.82
C LEU A 314 13.17 -17.31 -13.48
N PRO A 315 13.86 -18.29 -14.11
CA PRO A 315 15.08 -18.01 -14.86
C PRO A 315 14.83 -17.01 -16.01
N GLU A 316 15.70 -16.03 -16.17
CA GLU A 316 15.60 -15.03 -17.23
C GLU A 316 15.68 -15.66 -18.64
N ASP A 317 16.43 -16.76 -18.76
CA ASP A 317 16.65 -17.52 -20.00
C ASP A 317 15.61 -18.64 -20.22
N LEU A 318 14.58 -18.74 -19.39
CA LEU A 318 13.57 -19.79 -19.49
C LEU A 318 12.86 -19.74 -20.85
N ASP A 319 12.99 -20.83 -21.61
CA ASP A 319 12.25 -21.00 -22.86
C ASP A 319 10.89 -21.66 -22.59
N TYR A 320 9.86 -20.85 -22.53
CA TYR A 320 8.48 -21.31 -22.29
C TYR A 320 7.95 -22.24 -23.39
N ASN A 321 8.56 -22.28 -24.59
CA ASN A 321 8.16 -23.20 -25.65
C ASN A 321 8.47 -24.67 -25.29
N GLN A 322 9.47 -24.89 -24.45
CA GLN A 322 9.81 -26.21 -23.95
C GLN A 322 8.81 -26.76 -22.92
N VAL A 323 7.95 -25.91 -22.36
CA VAL A 323 6.91 -26.33 -21.42
C VAL A 323 5.69 -26.82 -22.21
N THR A 324 5.81 -27.99 -22.82
CA THR A 324 4.84 -28.53 -23.78
C THR A 324 3.43 -28.75 -23.21
N ALA A 325 3.32 -28.90 -21.88
CA ALA A 325 2.03 -29.05 -21.19
C ALA A 325 1.21 -27.76 -21.13
N LEU A 326 1.82 -26.59 -21.39
CA LEU A 326 1.11 -25.32 -21.45
C LEU A 326 0.45 -25.13 -22.83
N SER A 327 -0.73 -24.46 -22.84
CA SER A 327 -1.35 -24.07 -24.10
C SER A 327 -0.48 -23.09 -24.90
N PHE A 328 -0.67 -23.01 -26.20
CA PHE A 328 0.07 -22.08 -27.05
C PHE A 328 -0.08 -20.62 -26.59
N GLU A 329 -1.29 -20.22 -26.24
CA GLU A 329 -1.59 -18.87 -25.76
C GLU A 329 -0.82 -18.54 -24.46
N VAL A 330 -0.82 -19.44 -23.50
CA VAL A 330 -0.09 -19.28 -22.24
C VAL A 330 1.41 -19.15 -22.49
N ARG A 331 2.00 -20.02 -23.35
CA ARG A 331 3.42 -19.93 -23.71
C ARG A 331 3.76 -18.62 -24.36
N GLN A 332 2.94 -18.16 -25.29
CA GLN A 332 3.15 -16.87 -25.98
C GLN A 332 3.10 -15.70 -25.01
N ARG A 333 2.15 -15.69 -24.07
CA ARG A 333 2.02 -14.64 -23.05
C ARG A 333 3.22 -14.62 -22.12
N LEU A 334 3.62 -15.77 -21.59
CA LEU A 334 4.78 -15.88 -20.70
C LEU A 334 6.08 -15.46 -21.42
N SER A 335 6.26 -15.88 -22.69
CA SER A 335 7.42 -15.50 -23.51
C SER A 335 7.48 -13.99 -23.79
N ARG A 336 6.33 -13.35 -24.00
CA ARG A 336 6.25 -11.91 -24.25
C ARG A 336 6.49 -11.09 -22.99
N GLN A 337 5.88 -11.47 -21.87
CA GLN A 337 5.88 -10.65 -20.66
C GLN A 337 7.05 -10.97 -19.72
N ARG A 338 7.70 -12.13 -19.90
CA ARG A 338 8.89 -12.52 -19.12
C ARG A 338 8.75 -12.22 -17.62
N PRO A 339 7.78 -12.81 -16.92
CA PRO A 339 7.61 -12.58 -15.48
C PRO A 339 8.87 -13.04 -14.72
N GLU A 340 9.26 -12.25 -13.73
CA GLU A 340 10.46 -12.51 -12.93
C GLU A 340 10.22 -13.54 -11.82
N THR A 341 8.95 -13.71 -11.41
CA THR A 341 8.56 -14.65 -10.35
C THR A 341 7.34 -15.48 -10.76
N LEU A 342 7.15 -16.62 -10.09
CA LEU A 342 5.97 -17.46 -10.29
C LEU A 342 4.69 -16.74 -9.85
N GLY A 343 4.77 -15.91 -8.80
CA GLY A 343 3.67 -15.06 -8.36
C GLY A 343 3.25 -14.06 -9.44
N GLN A 344 4.19 -13.39 -10.08
CA GLN A 344 3.89 -12.55 -11.24
C GLN A 344 3.23 -13.33 -12.38
N ALA A 345 3.79 -14.49 -12.73
CA ALA A 345 3.22 -15.34 -13.76
C ALA A 345 1.74 -15.67 -13.48
N SER A 346 1.39 -15.92 -12.20
CA SER A 346 0.02 -16.24 -11.80
C SER A 346 -0.98 -15.10 -11.97
N ARG A 347 -0.52 -13.85 -11.93
CA ARG A 347 -1.36 -12.66 -12.06
C ARG A 347 -1.50 -12.15 -13.50
N LEU A 348 -0.78 -12.73 -14.44
CA LEU A 348 -0.92 -12.37 -15.84
C LEU A 348 -2.31 -12.75 -16.38
N SER A 349 -2.93 -11.82 -17.10
CA SER A 349 -4.24 -12.06 -17.71
C SER A 349 -4.22 -13.32 -18.59
N GLY A 350 -5.16 -14.24 -18.38
CA GLY A 350 -5.29 -15.49 -19.12
C GLY A 350 -4.34 -16.61 -18.68
N ILE A 351 -3.60 -16.45 -17.58
CA ILE A 351 -2.88 -17.53 -16.93
C ILE A 351 -3.77 -18.15 -15.85
N THR A 352 -3.99 -19.45 -15.93
CA THR A 352 -4.83 -20.17 -14.97
C THR A 352 -3.98 -20.83 -13.87
N PRO A 353 -4.56 -21.14 -12.69
CA PRO A 353 -3.87 -21.89 -11.65
C PRO A 353 -3.32 -23.24 -12.15
N ALA A 354 -4.02 -23.90 -13.07
CA ALA A 354 -3.54 -25.12 -13.71
C ALA A 354 -2.26 -24.90 -14.52
N ALA A 355 -2.19 -23.78 -15.27
CA ALA A 355 -0.98 -23.42 -16.02
C ALA A 355 0.21 -23.17 -15.09
N ILE A 356 0.00 -22.51 -13.95
CA ILE A 356 1.05 -22.32 -12.93
C ILE A 356 1.53 -23.64 -12.35
N SER A 357 0.61 -24.58 -12.06
CA SER A 357 0.97 -25.92 -11.58
C SER A 357 1.83 -26.68 -12.60
N LEU A 358 1.49 -26.61 -13.89
CA LEU A 358 2.26 -27.24 -14.97
C LEU A 358 3.64 -26.60 -15.13
N LEU A 359 3.73 -25.28 -15.03
CA LEU A 359 5.01 -24.55 -15.06
C LEU A 359 5.88 -24.97 -13.87
N LEU A 360 5.32 -25.04 -12.68
CA LEU A 360 6.02 -25.47 -11.47
C LEU A 360 6.55 -26.91 -11.60
N ILE A 361 5.76 -27.84 -12.14
CA ILE A 361 6.19 -29.22 -12.40
C ILE A 361 7.37 -29.26 -13.39
N HIS A 362 7.31 -28.44 -14.44
CA HIS A 362 8.42 -28.36 -15.42
C HIS A 362 9.69 -27.86 -14.76
N LEU A 363 9.62 -26.78 -13.96
CA LEU A 363 10.76 -26.19 -13.25
C LEU A 363 11.39 -27.18 -12.24
N LYS A 364 10.55 -27.92 -11.51
CA LYS A 364 11.02 -28.99 -10.60
C LYS A 364 11.72 -30.11 -11.36
N ARG A 365 11.18 -30.57 -12.49
CA ARG A 365 11.79 -31.63 -13.32
C ARG A 365 13.10 -31.18 -13.97
N SER A 366 13.19 -29.93 -14.38
CA SER A 366 14.40 -29.36 -15.00
C SER A 366 15.50 -29.03 -13.99
N ARG A 367 15.33 -29.36 -12.71
CA ARG A 367 16.25 -29.07 -11.58
C ARG A 367 16.69 -27.59 -11.53
N VAL A 368 15.82 -26.70 -11.85
CA VAL A 368 16.08 -25.26 -11.75
C VAL A 368 16.35 -24.92 -10.28
N LYS A 369 17.43 -24.18 -10.02
CA LYS A 369 17.87 -23.80 -8.67
C LYS A 369 16.74 -23.04 -7.94
N GLY A 370 16.36 -23.49 -6.75
CA GLY A 370 15.24 -22.96 -5.96
C GLY A 370 13.94 -23.77 -6.04
N PHE A 371 13.78 -24.66 -7.04
CA PHE A 371 12.57 -25.49 -7.20
C PHE A 371 12.78 -26.97 -6.83
N ALA A 372 14.02 -27.37 -6.56
CA ALA A 372 14.41 -28.80 -6.35
C ALA A 372 14.36 -29.25 -4.88
N GLN A 373 14.10 -28.41 -3.89
CA GLN A 373 14.38 -28.70 -2.48
C GLN A 373 13.23 -29.26 -1.62
N GLU A 374 12.03 -29.49 -2.14
CA GLU A 374 10.90 -29.96 -1.29
C GLU A 374 10.66 -31.47 -1.25
N SER A 375 11.53 -32.31 -1.84
CA SER A 375 11.29 -33.76 -1.83
C SER A 375 12.04 -34.54 -0.75
N ALA A 376 12.82 -33.92 0.12
CA ALA A 376 13.62 -34.60 1.14
C ALA A 376 13.06 -34.54 2.58
N ASP A 377 12.22 -33.54 2.90
CA ASP A 377 11.73 -33.37 4.30
C ASP A 377 10.38 -34.05 4.62
N ASN A 378 9.57 -34.40 3.61
CA ASN A 378 8.29 -35.08 3.87
C ASN A 378 8.36 -36.62 4.03
N SER A 379 9.55 -37.21 3.95
CA SER A 379 9.71 -38.64 4.19
C SER A 379 10.25 -38.99 5.59
N ALA A 380 10.57 -37.99 6.41
CA ALA A 380 11.08 -38.17 7.78
C ALA A 380 10.00 -38.01 8.88
N GLU A 381 8.80 -37.54 8.55
CA GLU A 381 7.68 -37.42 9.51
C GLU A 381 6.60 -38.51 9.37
N ALA A 382 6.79 -39.49 8.49
CA ALA A 382 5.87 -40.61 8.28
C ALA A 382 6.53 -41.99 8.52
N ALA A 383 7.52 -42.07 9.43
CA ALA A 383 8.08 -43.37 9.89
C ALA A 383 8.08 -43.46 11.41
#